data_2a733b297f7011394bd4591afcc85dc3
#
_entry.id   2a733b297f7011394bd4591afcc85dc3
#
_cell.length_a   1.000
_cell.length_b   1.000
_cell.length_c   1.000
_cell.angle_alpha   90.00
_cell.angle_beta   90.00
_cell.angle_gamma   90.00
#
_symmetry.space_group_name_H-M   'P 1'
#
loop_
_entity.id
_entity.type
_entity.pdbx_description
1 polymer ?
#
loop_
_entity_poly.entity_id
_entity_poly.type
_entity_poly.pdbx_seq_one_letter_code
_entity_poly.pdbx_strand_id
1 'polypeptide(L)'
;MKIEIDSGSGFCFGVTTAIRKAEEELAKGNKLYCLGDIVHNGMECDRLAQLGLITINHDEMRQLHNVKVLLRAHGEPPETYQLAQQNGIEIIDATCPVVLQLQRRIKKQYEHSLNTPLDPKGRLPGQEPQHPAPLNTQHPSANTQIVIFGKPGHAEVLGLVGQTESKAIVIANFEDVKRLDFSRDIYLYSQTTKSLDEFHRIIEYIQQHISPEATFQSFDTICRQVANRMPNISTFAARHDLVLFVCGRKSSNGRVLFGECQRVNPRSHLIEGPTEIQREWFENVETVGICGATSTPKWLMEQCRDYITTLL
;
A
#
# COMPACT_ATOMS: atom_id res chain seq x y z
N MET A 1 -12.28 20.98 29.12
CA MET A 1 -12.00 19.80 28.24
C MET A 1 -10.60 19.91 27.69
N LYS A 2 -9.83 18.84 27.72
CA LYS A 2 -8.45 18.78 27.16
C LYS A 2 -8.51 18.10 25.79
N ILE A 3 -7.90 18.73 24.77
CA ILE A 3 -7.79 18.15 23.41
C ILE A 3 -6.32 17.83 23.15
N GLU A 4 -6.05 16.59 22.75
CA GLU A 4 -4.71 16.11 22.42
C GLU A 4 -4.67 15.54 20.98
N ILE A 5 -3.69 15.99 20.17
CA ILE A 5 -3.43 15.39 18.86
C ILE A 5 -2.31 14.37 19.04
N ASP A 6 -2.53 13.15 18.54
CA ASP A 6 -1.51 12.10 18.57
C ASP A 6 -0.28 12.50 17.76
N SER A 7 0.85 12.67 18.43
CA SER A 7 2.12 13.05 17.79
C SER A 7 2.63 12.00 16.79
N GLY A 8 2.23 10.75 16.98
CA GLY A 8 2.52 9.65 16.08
C GLY A 8 1.62 9.65 14.82
N SER A 9 0.51 10.39 14.78
CA SER A 9 -0.40 10.49 13.64
C SER A 9 0.10 11.46 12.57
N GLY A 10 -0.29 11.22 11.32
CA GLY A 10 0.10 12.05 10.17
C GLY A 10 0.75 11.24 9.04
N PHE A 11 1.15 11.94 8.01
CA PHE A 11 1.77 11.33 6.84
C PHE A 11 2.98 10.46 7.18
N CYS A 12 3.06 9.28 6.58
CA CYS A 12 4.29 8.51 6.59
C CYS A 12 5.33 9.16 5.66
N PHE A 13 6.59 8.74 5.80
CA PHE A 13 7.71 9.26 4.99
C PHE A 13 7.43 9.20 3.47
N GLY A 14 6.85 8.10 2.98
CA GLY A 14 6.54 7.96 1.54
C GLY A 14 5.53 9.00 1.06
N VAL A 15 4.45 9.23 1.83
CA VAL A 15 3.43 10.25 1.51
C VAL A 15 4.03 11.66 1.60
N THR A 16 4.77 11.97 2.67
CA THR A 16 5.43 13.28 2.83
C THR A 16 6.34 13.58 1.65
N THR A 17 7.11 12.59 1.18
CA THR A 17 8.00 12.77 0.02
C THR A 17 7.23 13.04 -1.27
N ALA A 18 6.11 12.34 -1.49
CA ALA A 18 5.29 12.55 -2.68
C ALA A 18 4.65 13.95 -2.70
N ILE A 19 4.07 14.37 -1.57
CA ILE A 19 3.48 15.71 -1.40
C ILE A 19 4.53 16.80 -1.64
N ARG A 20 5.70 16.70 -0.99
CA ARG A 20 6.79 17.67 -1.15
C ARG A 20 7.25 17.78 -2.60
N LYS A 21 7.44 16.68 -3.32
CA LYS A 21 7.79 16.69 -4.74
C LYS A 21 6.74 17.38 -5.60
N ALA A 22 5.44 17.14 -5.30
CA ALA A 22 4.36 17.82 -6.01
C ALA A 22 4.39 19.33 -5.77
N GLU A 23 4.51 19.77 -4.52
CA GLU A 23 4.57 21.18 -4.14
C GLU A 23 5.80 21.90 -4.75
N GLU A 24 6.97 21.26 -4.74
CA GLU A 24 8.19 21.79 -5.33
C GLU A 24 8.05 22.02 -6.85
N GLU A 25 7.38 21.12 -7.57
CA GLU A 25 7.14 21.29 -9.01
C GLU A 25 6.07 22.32 -9.31
N LEU A 26 4.99 22.36 -8.54
CA LEU A 26 3.94 23.36 -8.68
C LEU A 26 4.45 24.78 -8.37
N ALA A 27 5.33 24.93 -7.35
CA ALA A 27 5.95 26.21 -7.00
C ALA A 27 6.83 26.79 -8.10
N LYS A 28 7.34 25.93 -9.01
CA LYS A 28 8.10 26.38 -10.22
C LYS A 28 7.19 26.92 -11.33
N GLY A 29 5.87 26.93 -11.13
CA GLY A 29 4.87 27.31 -12.14
C GLY A 29 4.66 26.24 -13.23
N ASN A 30 5.13 25.02 -13.01
CA ASN A 30 4.95 23.92 -13.94
C ASN A 30 3.52 23.36 -13.87
N LYS A 31 2.97 23.00 -15.02
CA LYS A 31 1.77 22.16 -15.08
C LYS A 31 2.17 20.74 -14.70
N LEU A 32 1.57 20.21 -13.63
CA LEU A 32 1.90 18.90 -13.10
C LEU A 32 0.66 17.99 -13.09
N TYR A 33 0.79 16.83 -13.69
CA TYR A 33 -0.20 15.75 -13.60
C TYR A 33 0.21 14.75 -12.53
N CYS A 34 -0.77 14.11 -11.88
CA CYS A 34 -0.54 13.03 -10.92
C CYS A 34 -1.33 11.79 -11.36
N LEU A 35 -0.66 10.66 -11.51
CA LEU A 35 -1.31 9.41 -11.90
C LEU A 35 -2.05 8.79 -10.70
N GLY A 36 -3.37 9.01 -10.67
CA GLY A 36 -4.26 8.70 -9.56
C GLY A 36 -4.14 9.64 -8.36
N ASP A 37 -4.98 9.45 -7.34
CA ASP A 37 -4.97 10.27 -6.14
C ASP A 37 -3.60 10.19 -5.46
N ILE A 38 -2.93 11.32 -5.24
CA ILE A 38 -1.59 11.36 -4.64
C ILE A 38 -1.56 10.72 -3.25
N VAL A 39 -2.67 10.84 -2.53
CA VAL A 39 -2.91 10.25 -1.21
C VAL A 39 -4.39 9.89 -1.05
N HIS A 40 -4.70 8.90 -0.22
CA HIS A 40 -6.09 8.51 0.07
C HIS A 40 -6.75 9.44 1.11
N ASN A 41 -6.73 10.75 0.83
CA ASN A 41 -7.37 11.79 1.63
C ASN A 41 -7.89 12.88 0.69
N GLY A 42 -9.22 13.05 0.61
CA GLY A 42 -9.87 13.98 -0.33
C GLY A 42 -9.47 15.42 -0.07
N MET A 43 -9.47 15.86 1.20
CA MET A 43 -9.12 17.23 1.58
C MET A 43 -7.70 17.61 1.13
N GLU A 44 -6.75 16.70 1.22
CA GLU A 44 -5.38 16.95 0.75
C GLU A 44 -5.29 16.93 -0.78
N CYS A 45 -6.03 16.06 -1.45
CA CYS A 45 -6.12 16.08 -2.91
C CYS A 45 -6.72 17.39 -3.41
N ASP A 46 -7.78 17.88 -2.76
CA ASP A 46 -8.42 19.17 -3.10
C ASP A 46 -7.46 20.36 -2.86
N ARG A 47 -6.70 20.34 -1.76
CA ARG A 47 -5.68 21.36 -1.48
C ARG A 47 -4.62 21.43 -2.58
N LEU A 48 -4.11 20.27 -3.01
CA LEU A 48 -3.11 20.20 -4.09
C LEU A 48 -3.71 20.55 -5.46
N ALA A 49 -4.98 20.23 -5.71
CA ALA A 49 -5.69 20.64 -6.91
C ALA A 49 -5.83 22.16 -6.98
N GLN A 50 -6.09 22.83 -5.86
CA GLN A 50 -6.10 24.32 -5.78
C GLN A 50 -4.71 24.91 -6.07
N LEU A 51 -3.63 24.19 -5.81
CA LEU A 51 -2.26 24.59 -6.18
C LEU A 51 -1.93 24.28 -7.65
N GLY A 52 -2.83 23.62 -8.39
CA GLY A 52 -2.68 23.31 -9.81
C GLY A 52 -2.30 21.85 -10.15
N LEU A 53 -2.31 20.93 -9.17
CA LEU A 53 -2.11 19.50 -9.45
C LEU A 53 -3.33 18.92 -10.18
N ILE A 54 -3.11 18.23 -11.29
CA ILE A 54 -4.16 17.62 -12.10
C ILE A 54 -4.10 16.11 -11.92
N THR A 55 -5.08 15.53 -11.25
CA THR A 55 -5.18 14.07 -11.12
C THR A 55 -5.69 13.47 -12.44
N ILE A 56 -5.00 12.43 -12.91
CA ILE A 56 -5.34 11.70 -14.14
C ILE A 56 -5.36 10.19 -13.88
N ASN A 57 -6.05 9.46 -14.74
CA ASN A 57 -6.00 7.99 -14.79
C ASN A 57 -5.05 7.49 -15.89
N HIS A 58 -4.90 6.15 -16.01
CA HIS A 58 -4.03 5.54 -17.01
C HIS A 58 -4.50 5.79 -18.45
N ASP A 59 -5.82 5.87 -18.70
CA ASP A 59 -6.34 6.12 -20.05
C ASP A 59 -6.07 7.57 -20.47
N GLU A 60 -6.22 8.51 -19.57
CA GLU A 60 -5.85 9.91 -19.79
C GLU A 60 -4.34 10.06 -20.00
N MET A 61 -3.51 9.34 -19.23
CA MET A 61 -2.06 9.36 -19.41
C MET A 61 -1.63 8.89 -20.80
N ARG A 62 -2.33 7.92 -21.42
CA ARG A 62 -2.04 7.46 -22.77
C ARG A 62 -2.22 8.54 -23.85
N GLN A 63 -3.02 9.55 -23.55
CA GLN A 63 -3.30 10.67 -24.48
C GLN A 63 -2.34 11.86 -24.27
N LEU A 64 -1.55 11.85 -23.21
CA LEU A 64 -0.63 12.94 -22.89
C LEU A 64 0.72 12.75 -23.56
N HIS A 65 1.31 13.86 -24.03
CA HIS A 65 2.63 13.88 -24.64
C HIS A 65 3.43 15.10 -24.14
N ASN A 66 4.74 14.92 -23.94
CA ASN A 66 5.68 16.01 -23.57
C ASN A 66 5.23 16.82 -22.34
N VAL A 67 4.73 16.15 -21.31
CA VAL A 67 4.28 16.73 -20.05
C VAL A 67 5.00 16.11 -18.86
N LYS A 68 4.83 16.72 -17.67
CA LYS A 68 5.32 16.15 -16.42
C LYS A 68 4.22 15.38 -15.71
N VAL A 69 4.52 14.15 -15.30
CA VAL A 69 3.62 13.28 -14.53
C VAL A 69 4.31 12.80 -13.26
N LEU A 70 3.69 13.05 -12.12
CA LEU A 70 4.11 12.52 -10.83
C LEU A 70 3.52 11.12 -10.64
N LEU A 71 4.39 10.16 -10.36
CA LEU A 71 3.99 8.83 -9.89
C LEU A 71 4.01 8.84 -8.37
N ARG A 72 2.89 8.47 -7.77
CA ARG A 72 2.66 8.52 -6.32
C ARG A 72 3.42 7.44 -5.54
N ALA A 73 3.38 7.52 -4.21
CA ALA A 73 4.13 6.63 -3.31
C ALA A 73 3.82 5.13 -3.46
N HIS A 74 2.72 4.75 -4.09
CA HIS A 74 2.29 3.36 -4.28
C HIS A 74 3.09 2.59 -5.33
N GLY A 75 3.84 3.30 -6.21
CA GLY A 75 4.55 2.70 -7.33
C GLY A 75 3.63 2.29 -8.48
N GLU A 76 4.22 2.10 -9.63
CA GLU A 76 3.54 1.75 -10.86
C GLU A 76 4.18 0.49 -11.51
N PRO A 77 3.47 -0.22 -12.38
CA PRO A 77 4.02 -1.33 -13.13
C PRO A 77 4.98 -0.84 -14.23
N PRO A 78 5.88 -1.72 -14.75
CA PRO A 78 6.87 -1.35 -15.78
C PRO A 78 6.26 -0.73 -17.03
N GLU A 79 5.05 -1.13 -17.41
CA GLU A 79 4.34 -0.65 -18.60
C GLU A 79 4.04 0.86 -18.51
N THR A 80 3.83 1.39 -17.31
CA THR A 80 3.62 2.83 -17.10
C THR A 80 4.87 3.64 -17.46
N TYR A 81 6.05 3.14 -17.11
CA TYR A 81 7.33 3.78 -17.46
C TYR A 81 7.63 3.69 -18.97
N GLN A 82 7.31 2.55 -19.59
CA GLN A 82 7.45 2.38 -21.03
C GLN A 82 6.54 3.35 -21.80
N LEU A 83 5.28 3.47 -21.41
CA LEU A 83 4.34 4.42 -21.96
C LEU A 83 4.85 5.87 -21.83
N ALA A 84 5.35 6.23 -20.67
CA ALA A 84 5.90 7.56 -20.44
C ALA A 84 7.07 7.86 -21.39
N GLN A 85 7.98 6.90 -21.56
CA GLN A 85 9.10 7.03 -22.50
C GLN A 85 8.63 7.20 -23.95
N GLN A 86 7.64 6.41 -24.39
CA GLN A 86 7.08 6.48 -25.75
C GLN A 86 6.42 7.83 -26.03
N ASN A 87 5.76 8.42 -25.02
CA ASN A 87 5.02 9.66 -25.16
C ASN A 87 5.85 10.92 -24.79
N GLY A 88 7.15 10.78 -24.50
CA GLY A 88 8.00 11.91 -24.06
C GLY A 88 7.57 12.53 -22.74
N ILE A 89 6.93 11.76 -21.85
CA ILE A 89 6.48 12.21 -20.55
C ILE A 89 7.67 12.20 -19.57
N GLU A 90 7.92 13.34 -18.94
CA GLU A 90 8.88 13.45 -17.84
C GLU A 90 8.25 12.91 -16.54
N ILE A 91 8.79 11.80 -16.03
CA ILE A 91 8.31 11.20 -14.79
C ILE A 91 8.99 11.84 -13.57
N ILE A 92 8.19 12.32 -12.64
CA ILE A 92 8.60 12.64 -11.27
C ILE A 92 8.21 11.45 -10.39
N ASP A 93 9.14 10.52 -10.23
CA ASP A 93 8.89 9.31 -9.45
C ASP A 93 8.95 9.60 -7.95
N ALA A 94 7.79 9.52 -7.29
CA ALA A 94 7.66 9.65 -5.84
C ALA A 94 7.34 8.30 -5.16
N THR A 95 7.59 7.19 -5.82
CA THR A 95 7.40 5.86 -5.25
C THR A 95 8.19 5.71 -3.95
N CYS A 96 7.50 5.23 -2.92
CA CYS A 96 8.12 4.99 -1.62
C CYS A 96 9.30 4.00 -1.75
N PRO A 97 10.48 4.28 -1.15
CA PRO A 97 11.62 3.36 -1.20
C PRO A 97 11.31 1.94 -0.73
N VAL A 98 10.40 1.78 0.25
CA VAL A 98 9.95 0.46 0.72
C VAL A 98 9.22 -0.30 -0.40
N VAL A 99 8.35 0.39 -1.13
CA VAL A 99 7.62 -0.19 -2.28
C VAL A 99 8.58 -0.51 -3.42
N LEU A 100 9.51 0.40 -3.75
CA LEU A 100 10.53 0.14 -4.78
C LEU A 100 11.40 -1.09 -4.45
N GLN A 101 11.80 -1.24 -3.19
CA GLN A 101 12.56 -2.41 -2.76
C GLN A 101 11.74 -3.70 -2.92
N LEU A 102 10.45 -3.65 -2.58
CA LEU A 102 9.53 -4.78 -2.74
C LEU A 102 9.34 -5.13 -4.23
N GLN A 103 9.11 -4.16 -5.09
CA GLN A 103 9.01 -4.36 -6.54
C GLN A 103 10.26 -5.03 -7.11
N ARG A 104 11.46 -4.53 -6.75
CA ARG A 104 12.74 -5.10 -7.19
C ARG A 104 12.92 -6.55 -6.71
N ARG A 105 12.50 -6.86 -5.48
CA ARG A 105 12.59 -8.21 -4.93
C ARG A 105 11.68 -9.18 -5.68
N ILE A 106 10.42 -8.79 -5.93
CA ILE A 106 9.45 -9.59 -6.69
C ILE A 106 9.95 -9.81 -8.11
N LYS A 107 10.41 -8.74 -8.79
CA LYS A 107 10.96 -8.83 -10.14
C LYS A 107 12.14 -9.80 -10.22
N LYS A 108 13.11 -9.67 -9.29
CA LYS A 108 14.27 -10.56 -9.24
C LYS A 108 13.86 -12.04 -9.03
N GLN A 109 12.87 -12.28 -8.16
CA GLN A 109 12.35 -13.63 -7.92
C GLN A 109 11.67 -14.19 -9.17
N TYR A 110 10.88 -13.37 -9.85
CA TYR A 110 10.23 -13.75 -11.10
C TYR A 110 11.25 -14.07 -12.18
N GLU A 111 12.24 -13.21 -12.43
CA GLU A 111 13.31 -13.44 -13.38
C GLU A 111 14.11 -14.70 -13.05
N HIS A 112 14.36 -14.98 -11.76
CA HIS A 112 15.02 -16.22 -11.33
C HIS A 112 14.18 -17.44 -11.69
N SER A 113 12.86 -17.39 -11.47
CA SER A 113 11.96 -18.50 -11.81
C SER A 113 11.87 -18.77 -13.31
N LEU A 114 12.12 -17.77 -14.16
CA LEU A 114 12.19 -17.94 -15.63
C LEU A 114 13.47 -18.65 -16.08
N ASN A 115 14.56 -18.40 -15.38
CA ASN A 115 15.91 -18.87 -15.75
C ASN A 115 16.31 -20.19 -15.07
N THR A 116 15.48 -20.74 -14.18
CA THR A 116 15.75 -22.04 -13.55
C THR A 116 15.34 -23.15 -14.53
N PRO A 117 16.28 -23.97 -15.07
CA PRO A 117 15.93 -25.03 -15.99
C PRO A 117 15.00 -26.03 -15.29
N LEU A 118 13.89 -26.37 -15.94
CA LEU A 118 13.09 -27.53 -15.55
C LEU A 118 13.89 -28.80 -15.82
N ASP A 119 14.22 -29.55 -14.79
CA ASP A 119 14.47 -30.97 -14.98
C ASP A 119 13.18 -31.61 -15.53
N PRO A 120 13.21 -32.38 -16.65
CA PRO A 120 12.05 -33.05 -17.21
C PRO A 120 11.34 -34.01 -16.24
N LYS A 121 11.89 -34.24 -15.05
CA LYS A 121 11.35 -35.08 -13.99
C LYS A 121 11.18 -34.39 -12.63
N GLY A 122 11.24 -33.05 -12.57
CA GLY A 122 11.01 -32.29 -11.32
C GLY A 122 12.10 -32.51 -10.24
N ARG A 123 13.36 -32.73 -10.60
CA ARG A 123 14.44 -33.03 -9.65
C ARG A 123 15.40 -31.84 -9.49
N LEU A 124 15.92 -31.67 -8.28
CA LEU A 124 16.95 -30.71 -7.94
C LEU A 124 18.31 -30.98 -8.61
N PRO A 125 19.16 -29.95 -8.86
CA PRO A 125 20.44 -30.10 -9.56
C PRO A 125 21.39 -31.03 -8.78
N GLY A 126 21.84 -32.10 -9.42
CA GLY A 126 22.81 -33.06 -8.85
C GLY A 126 22.71 -34.47 -9.38
N GLN A 127 21.77 -34.80 -10.26
CA GLN A 127 21.70 -36.14 -10.93
C GLN A 127 21.74 -35.92 -12.45
N GLU A 128 22.79 -36.44 -13.08
CA GLU A 128 23.08 -36.27 -14.50
C GLU A 128 22.01 -36.87 -15.43
N PRO A 129 21.60 -36.17 -16.52
CA PRO A 129 20.80 -36.74 -17.60
C PRO A 129 21.65 -37.07 -18.83
N GLN A 130 21.37 -38.20 -19.43
CA GLN A 130 22.09 -38.72 -20.61
C GLN A 130 21.52 -38.28 -21.96
N HIS A 131 20.84 -37.17 -22.16
CA HIS A 131 20.55 -36.58 -23.48
C HIS A 131 20.05 -35.11 -23.40
N PRO A 132 20.45 -34.24 -24.36
CA PRO A 132 20.05 -32.83 -24.37
C PRO A 132 18.65 -32.64 -24.92
N ALA A 133 17.81 -31.85 -24.22
CA ALA A 133 16.51 -31.39 -24.69
C ALA A 133 16.63 -30.02 -25.39
N PRO A 134 15.76 -29.68 -26.35
CA PRO A 134 15.87 -28.48 -27.17
C PRO A 134 15.60 -27.20 -26.39
N LEU A 135 16.47 -26.23 -26.62
CA LEU A 135 16.39 -24.83 -26.15
C LEU A 135 15.21 -24.12 -26.83
N ASN A 136 14.30 -23.62 -26.07
CA ASN A 136 13.53 -22.38 -26.21
C ASN A 136 12.05 -22.53 -25.85
N THR A 137 11.71 -22.30 -24.58
CA THR A 137 10.44 -21.68 -24.21
C THR A 137 10.66 -20.95 -22.90
N GLN A 138 10.72 -19.62 -22.96
CA GLN A 138 10.75 -18.72 -21.80
C GLN A 138 9.36 -18.70 -21.12
N HIS A 139 9.01 -19.76 -20.42
CA HIS A 139 7.92 -19.77 -19.48
C HIS A 139 8.48 -19.82 -18.07
N PRO A 140 7.88 -19.12 -17.06
CA PRO A 140 8.23 -19.35 -15.66
C PRO A 140 8.24 -20.85 -15.43
N SER A 141 9.20 -21.36 -14.68
CA SER A 141 9.20 -22.80 -14.39
C SER A 141 7.79 -23.14 -13.95
N ALA A 142 7.16 -24.11 -14.61
CA ALA A 142 5.76 -24.48 -14.33
C ALA A 142 5.52 -24.79 -12.84
N ASN A 143 6.61 -24.81 -12.05
CA ASN A 143 6.64 -25.16 -10.64
C ASN A 143 6.63 -23.97 -9.67
N THR A 144 6.68 -22.71 -10.09
CA THR A 144 6.78 -21.57 -9.16
C THR A 144 5.51 -20.70 -9.16
N GLN A 145 5.02 -20.37 -7.98
CA GLN A 145 3.94 -19.41 -7.74
C GLN A 145 4.49 -18.21 -6.96
N ILE A 146 4.40 -17.01 -7.54
CA ILE A 146 4.60 -15.76 -6.80
C ILE A 146 3.24 -15.30 -6.31
N VAL A 147 3.09 -15.20 -4.98
CA VAL A 147 1.84 -14.88 -4.30
C VAL A 147 1.96 -13.53 -3.61
N ILE A 148 0.99 -12.67 -3.81
CA ILE A 148 0.91 -11.35 -3.21
C ILE A 148 -0.32 -11.26 -2.33
N PHE A 149 -0.13 -11.21 -1.01
CA PHE A 149 -1.20 -10.92 -0.06
C PHE A 149 -1.51 -9.42 -0.10
N GLY A 150 -2.63 -9.06 -0.73
CA GLY A 150 -2.96 -7.65 -0.98
C GLY A 150 -4.40 -7.46 -1.43
N LYS A 151 -4.84 -6.20 -1.47
CA LYS A 151 -6.19 -5.84 -1.96
C LYS A 151 -6.17 -5.80 -3.49
N PRO A 152 -6.93 -6.66 -4.19
CA PRO A 152 -7.05 -6.61 -5.64
C PRO A 152 -7.47 -5.21 -6.12
N GLY A 153 -6.84 -4.74 -7.20
CA GLY A 153 -7.10 -3.41 -7.77
C GLY A 153 -6.49 -2.23 -7.00
N HIS A 154 -5.85 -2.46 -5.85
CA HIS A 154 -5.10 -1.40 -5.19
C HIS A 154 -3.84 -1.05 -5.99
N ALA A 155 -3.51 0.25 -6.11
CA ALA A 155 -2.40 0.73 -6.93
C ALA A 155 -1.07 0.04 -6.62
N GLU A 156 -0.71 -0.10 -5.35
CA GLU A 156 0.50 -0.82 -4.93
C GLU A 156 0.50 -2.26 -5.45
N VAL A 157 -0.63 -2.97 -5.30
CA VAL A 157 -0.76 -4.37 -5.75
C VAL A 157 -0.64 -4.48 -7.28
N LEU A 158 -1.23 -3.55 -8.02
CA LEU A 158 -1.07 -3.48 -9.48
C LEU A 158 0.39 -3.29 -9.87
N GLY A 159 1.10 -2.38 -9.19
CA GLY A 159 2.53 -2.17 -9.37
C GLY A 159 3.40 -3.40 -9.05
N LEU A 160 3.01 -4.19 -8.03
CA LEU A 160 3.69 -5.44 -7.66
C LEU A 160 3.42 -6.56 -8.68
N VAL A 161 2.15 -6.74 -9.09
CA VAL A 161 1.74 -7.74 -10.08
C VAL A 161 2.41 -7.49 -11.42
N GLY A 162 2.54 -6.22 -11.83
CA GLY A 162 3.25 -5.83 -13.05
C GLY A 162 4.72 -6.28 -13.08
N GLN A 163 5.38 -6.45 -11.92
CA GLN A 163 6.75 -6.96 -11.87
C GLN A 163 6.89 -8.43 -12.30
N THR A 164 5.78 -9.12 -12.51
CA THR A 164 5.68 -10.53 -12.89
C THR A 164 4.94 -10.74 -14.21
N GLU A 165 4.90 -9.74 -15.09
CA GLU A 165 4.09 -9.78 -16.32
C GLU A 165 2.64 -10.23 -16.05
N SER A 166 2.07 -9.73 -14.95
CA SER A 166 0.71 -10.05 -14.48
C SER A 166 0.47 -11.53 -14.13
N LYS A 167 1.52 -12.31 -13.84
CA LYS A 167 1.42 -13.73 -13.50
C LYS A 167 1.35 -14.03 -12.00
N ALA A 168 1.62 -13.04 -11.13
CA ALA A 168 1.49 -13.22 -9.69
C ALA A 168 0.03 -13.48 -9.29
N ILE A 169 -0.15 -14.37 -8.31
CA ILE A 169 -1.45 -14.69 -7.73
C ILE A 169 -1.72 -13.72 -6.58
N VAL A 170 -2.82 -12.99 -6.66
CA VAL A 170 -3.25 -12.08 -5.57
C VAL A 170 -4.24 -12.80 -4.67
N ILE A 171 -3.94 -12.82 -3.37
CA ILE A 171 -4.84 -13.29 -2.33
C ILE A 171 -5.27 -12.09 -1.46
N ALA A 172 -6.57 -11.88 -1.29
CA ALA A 172 -7.12 -10.74 -0.56
C ALA A 172 -7.24 -10.99 0.95
N ASN A 173 -7.46 -12.24 1.32
CA ASN A 173 -7.74 -12.68 2.68
C ASN A 173 -7.31 -14.15 2.87
N PHE A 174 -7.45 -14.65 4.10
CA PHE A 174 -7.08 -16.02 4.47
C PHE A 174 -7.78 -17.09 3.64
N GLU A 175 -9.06 -16.93 3.28
CA GLU A 175 -9.81 -17.94 2.52
C GLU A 175 -9.27 -18.14 1.10
N ASP A 176 -8.68 -17.08 0.52
CA ASP A 176 -8.08 -17.15 -0.82
C ASP A 176 -6.85 -18.06 -0.88
N VAL A 177 -6.19 -18.34 0.26
CA VAL A 177 -4.99 -19.19 0.33
C VAL A 177 -5.32 -20.62 -0.16
N LYS A 178 -6.53 -21.09 0.04
CA LYS A 178 -7.00 -22.43 -0.35
C LYS A 178 -6.98 -22.64 -1.87
N ARG A 179 -6.84 -21.58 -2.67
CA ARG A 179 -6.74 -21.65 -4.14
C ARG A 179 -5.33 -21.92 -4.65
N LEU A 180 -4.33 -21.86 -3.77
CA LEU A 180 -2.93 -22.10 -4.14
C LEU A 180 -2.69 -23.59 -4.40
N ASP A 181 -1.78 -23.86 -5.29
CA ASP A 181 -1.31 -25.23 -5.56
C ASP A 181 -0.13 -25.55 -4.64
N PHE A 182 -0.39 -26.31 -3.59
CA PHE A 182 0.63 -26.66 -2.60
C PHE A 182 1.64 -27.73 -3.07
N SER A 183 1.49 -28.27 -4.26
CA SER A 183 2.50 -29.13 -4.90
C SER A 183 3.62 -28.35 -5.59
N ARG A 184 3.50 -27.01 -5.65
CA ARG A 184 4.42 -26.11 -6.34
C ARG A 184 5.11 -25.17 -5.37
N ASP A 185 6.30 -24.68 -5.77
CA ASP A 185 7.03 -23.67 -5.00
C ASP A 185 6.21 -22.41 -4.80
N ILE A 186 6.18 -21.89 -3.59
CA ILE A 186 5.43 -20.69 -3.22
C ILE A 186 6.36 -19.63 -2.64
N TYR A 187 6.37 -18.44 -3.26
CA TYR A 187 7.05 -17.24 -2.78
C TYR A 187 6.01 -16.19 -2.40
N LEU A 188 5.78 -16.02 -1.09
CA LEU A 188 4.74 -15.17 -0.54
C LEU A 188 5.28 -13.79 -0.15
N TYR A 189 4.66 -12.75 -0.68
CA TYR A 189 4.89 -11.34 -0.36
C TYR A 189 3.61 -10.70 0.18
N SER A 190 3.74 -9.58 0.90
CA SER A 190 2.58 -8.81 1.36
C SER A 190 2.60 -7.39 0.82
N GLN A 191 1.43 -6.86 0.48
CA GLN A 191 1.21 -5.42 0.36
C GLN A 191 1.62 -4.73 1.67
N THR A 192 2.28 -3.58 1.60
CA THR A 192 2.90 -2.91 2.75
C THR A 192 1.93 -2.50 3.86
N THR A 193 0.63 -2.47 3.58
CA THR A 193 -0.42 -1.99 4.49
C THR A 193 -1.38 -3.09 4.97
N LYS A 194 -1.03 -4.36 4.78
CA LYS A 194 -1.84 -5.50 5.26
C LYS A 194 -1.61 -5.79 6.75
N SER A 195 -2.49 -6.60 7.33
CA SER A 195 -2.37 -7.07 8.72
C SER A 195 -1.24 -8.07 8.87
N LEU A 196 -0.38 -7.87 9.87
CA LEU A 196 0.71 -8.78 10.20
C LEU A 196 0.18 -10.11 10.75
N ASP A 197 -0.87 -10.07 11.58
CA ASP A 197 -1.46 -11.28 12.17
C ASP A 197 -2.10 -12.17 11.09
N GLU A 198 -2.83 -11.56 10.13
CA GLU A 198 -3.41 -12.31 9.02
C GLU A 198 -2.32 -12.89 8.12
N PHE A 199 -1.22 -12.15 7.90
CA PHE A 199 -0.08 -12.62 7.14
C PHE A 199 0.59 -13.84 7.82
N HIS A 200 0.75 -13.83 9.14
CA HIS A 200 1.28 -14.97 9.90
C HIS A 200 0.34 -16.19 9.81
N ARG A 201 -0.97 -16.00 9.93
CA ARG A 201 -1.94 -17.10 9.75
C ARG A 201 -1.85 -17.72 8.35
N ILE A 202 -1.63 -16.91 7.32
CA ILE A 202 -1.41 -17.38 5.95
C ILE A 202 -0.14 -18.22 5.85
N ILE A 203 0.97 -17.76 6.46
CA ILE A 203 2.23 -18.48 6.50
C ILE A 203 2.06 -19.85 7.16
N GLU A 204 1.45 -19.89 8.34
CA GLU A 204 1.22 -21.12 9.09
C GLU A 204 0.40 -22.12 8.28
N TYR A 205 -0.65 -21.64 7.61
CA TYR A 205 -1.49 -22.51 6.77
C TYR A 205 -0.72 -23.08 5.58
N ILE A 206 0.07 -22.28 4.88
CA ILE A 206 0.89 -22.77 3.75
C ILE A 206 1.92 -23.79 4.25
N GLN A 207 2.61 -23.53 5.36
CA GLN A 207 3.59 -24.45 5.95
C GLN A 207 3.00 -25.82 6.31
N GLN A 208 1.72 -25.85 6.72
CA GLN A 208 1.04 -27.11 7.07
C GLN A 208 0.58 -27.92 5.86
N HIS A 209 0.45 -27.28 4.68
CA HIS A 209 -0.15 -27.91 3.49
C HIS A 209 0.81 -28.05 2.32
N ILE A 210 1.98 -27.39 2.36
CA ILE A 210 2.96 -27.47 1.27
C ILE A 210 3.51 -28.88 1.15
N SER A 211 3.64 -29.36 -0.09
CA SER A 211 4.27 -30.66 -0.37
C SER A 211 5.72 -30.70 0.13
N PRO A 212 6.20 -31.84 0.65
CA PRO A 212 7.60 -32.00 1.03
C PRO A 212 8.61 -31.73 -0.11
N GLU A 213 8.18 -31.86 -1.37
CA GLU A 213 9.01 -31.64 -2.57
C GLU A 213 8.97 -30.17 -3.04
N ALA A 214 8.07 -29.36 -2.51
CA ALA A 214 7.92 -27.95 -2.89
C ALA A 214 8.57 -27.03 -1.86
N THR A 215 9.10 -25.90 -2.35
CA THR A 215 9.73 -24.87 -1.51
C THR A 215 8.71 -23.82 -1.10
N PHE A 216 8.68 -23.45 0.17
CA PHE A 216 7.94 -22.29 0.64
C PHE A 216 8.88 -21.24 1.22
N GLN A 217 8.76 -20.00 0.74
CA GLN A 217 9.42 -18.83 1.30
C GLN A 217 8.43 -17.70 1.48
N SER A 218 8.43 -17.09 2.64
CA SER A 218 7.65 -15.90 2.95
C SER A 218 8.54 -14.70 3.22
N PHE A 219 8.11 -13.53 2.76
CA PHE A 219 8.82 -12.28 2.94
C PHE A 219 7.90 -11.29 3.63
N ASP A 220 8.20 -10.99 4.88
CA ASP A 220 7.49 -9.93 5.61
C ASP A 220 7.87 -8.57 5.01
N THR A 221 7.00 -8.10 4.13
CA THR A 221 7.13 -6.83 3.42
C THR A 221 6.15 -5.77 3.93
N ILE A 222 5.47 -6.03 5.05
CA ILE A 222 4.60 -5.07 5.72
C ILE A 222 5.44 -3.91 6.26
N CYS A 223 5.01 -2.68 5.97
CA CYS A 223 5.74 -1.49 6.39
C CYS A 223 5.70 -1.34 7.92
N ARG A 224 6.87 -1.24 8.56
CA ARG A 224 6.97 -1.09 10.02
C ARG A 224 6.33 0.19 10.54
N GLN A 225 6.30 1.26 9.77
CA GLN A 225 5.55 2.46 10.14
C GLN A 225 4.04 2.20 10.22
N VAL A 226 3.51 1.28 9.39
CA VAL A 226 2.11 0.87 9.45
C VAL A 226 1.88 -0.11 10.61
N ALA A 227 2.72 -1.16 10.72
CA ALA A 227 2.58 -2.19 11.75
C ALA A 227 2.70 -1.61 13.17
N ASN A 228 3.68 -0.72 13.42
CA ASN A 228 3.88 -0.10 14.72
C ASN A 228 2.80 0.93 15.09
N ARG A 229 2.00 1.37 14.13
CA ARG A 229 0.90 2.31 14.34
C ARG A 229 -0.21 1.72 15.20
N MET A 230 -0.48 0.42 15.03
CA MET A 230 -1.57 -0.27 15.71
C MET A 230 -1.46 -0.19 17.25
N PRO A 231 -0.37 -0.64 17.89
CA PRO A 231 -0.24 -0.56 19.34
C PRO A 231 -0.21 0.88 19.86
N ASN A 232 0.38 1.81 19.09
CA ASN A 232 0.45 3.22 19.50
C ASN A 232 -0.94 3.86 19.53
N ILE A 233 -1.74 3.61 18.49
CA ILE A 233 -3.10 4.16 18.39
C ILE A 233 -4.04 3.54 19.41
N SER A 234 -3.89 2.24 19.70
CA SER A 234 -4.62 1.54 20.75
C SER A 234 -4.36 2.20 22.12
N THR A 235 -3.08 2.40 22.45
CA THR A 235 -2.68 3.07 23.70
C THR A 235 -3.18 4.52 23.75
N PHE A 236 -3.13 5.25 22.64
CA PHE A 236 -3.63 6.61 22.57
C PHE A 236 -5.15 6.66 22.76
N ALA A 237 -5.90 5.84 22.05
CA ALA A 237 -7.36 5.81 22.12
C ALA A 237 -7.89 5.43 23.52
N ALA A 238 -7.20 4.52 24.22
CA ALA A 238 -7.59 4.08 25.56
C ALA A 238 -7.46 5.17 26.65
N ARG A 239 -6.71 6.26 26.39
CA ARG A 239 -6.46 7.33 27.37
C ARG A 239 -7.46 8.49 27.30
N HIS A 240 -8.38 8.48 26.34
CA HIS A 240 -9.30 9.58 26.09
C HIS A 240 -10.76 9.12 26.23
N ASP A 241 -11.64 10.04 26.65
CA ASP A 241 -13.07 9.77 26.77
C ASP A 241 -13.73 9.69 25.39
N LEU A 242 -13.23 10.47 24.43
CA LEU A 242 -13.69 10.55 23.03
C LEU A 242 -12.48 10.53 22.09
N VAL A 243 -12.57 9.80 21.00
CA VAL A 243 -11.55 9.80 19.95
C VAL A 243 -12.14 10.23 18.61
N LEU A 244 -11.53 11.20 17.97
CA LEU A 244 -11.80 11.57 16.59
C LEU A 244 -10.67 11.01 15.72
N PHE A 245 -11.01 10.04 14.87
CA PHE A 245 -10.10 9.43 13.93
C PHE A 245 -10.26 10.10 12.57
N VAL A 246 -9.28 10.92 12.18
CA VAL A 246 -9.31 11.70 10.93
C VAL A 246 -8.71 10.87 9.80
N CYS A 247 -9.51 10.57 8.77
CA CYS A 247 -9.05 9.72 7.67
C CYS A 247 -9.99 9.77 6.47
N GLY A 248 -9.44 9.79 5.27
CA GLY A 248 -10.24 9.62 4.05
C GLY A 248 -10.88 8.22 3.97
N ARG A 249 -12.15 8.14 3.57
CA ARG A 249 -12.95 6.89 3.54
C ARG A 249 -12.36 5.81 2.61
N LYS A 250 -11.55 6.21 1.62
CA LYS A 250 -10.85 5.29 0.70
C LYS A 250 -9.60 4.66 1.29
N SER A 251 -9.09 5.16 2.42
CA SER A 251 -7.86 4.67 3.04
C SER A 251 -8.03 3.29 3.67
N SER A 252 -7.39 2.28 3.09
CA SER A 252 -7.40 0.91 3.63
C SER A 252 -6.72 0.84 4.99
N ASN A 253 -5.56 1.49 5.14
CA ASN A 253 -4.85 1.58 6.41
C ASN A 253 -5.66 2.33 7.48
N GLY A 254 -6.34 3.41 7.08
CA GLY A 254 -7.18 4.18 7.99
C GLY A 254 -8.32 3.37 8.58
N ARG A 255 -8.98 2.53 7.78
CA ARG A 255 -10.07 1.66 8.27
C ARG A 255 -9.59 0.64 9.30
N VAL A 256 -8.43 0.05 9.07
CA VAL A 256 -7.84 -0.94 10.00
C VAL A 256 -7.49 -0.27 11.32
N LEU A 257 -6.83 0.90 11.29
CA LEU A 257 -6.47 1.65 12.49
C LEU A 257 -7.70 2.18 13.24
N PHE A 258 -8.73 2.64 12.51
CA PHE A 258 -10.00 3.06 13.13
C PHE A 258 -10.71 1.91 13.83
N GLY A 259 -10.73 0.72 13.22
CA GLY A 259 -11.28 -0.48 13.86
C GLY A 259 -10.60 -0.78 15.21
N GLU A 260 -9.29 -0.57 15.32
CA GLU A 260 -8.57 -0.70 16.56
C GLU A 260 -8.95 0.39 17.59
N CYS A 261 -9.11 1.64 17.13
CA CYS A 261 -9.64 2.70 18.01
C CYS A 261 -11.01 2.33 18.59
N GLN A 262 -11.94 1.87 17.77
CA GLN A 262 -13.29 1.47 18.21
C GLN A 262 -13.25 0.28 19.17
N ARG A 263 -12.32 -0.66 18.95
CA ARG A 263 -12.18 -1.84 19.82
C ARG A 263 -11.80 -1.46 21.25
N VAL A 264 -10.93 -0.46 21.44
CA VAL A 264 -10.45 -0.04 22.75
C VAL A 264 -11.24 1.14 23.32
N ASN A 265 -11.83 1.97 22.48
CA ASN A 265 -12.68 3.09 22.86
C ASN A 265 -13.92 3.16 21.98
N PRO A 266 -15.08 2.66 22.45
CA PRO A 266 -16.35 2.68 21.68
C PRO A 266 -16.81 4.10 21.29
N ARG A 267 -16.35 5.16 22.02
CA ARG A 267 -16.63 6.56 21.67
C ARG A 267 -15.62 7.09 20.66
N SER A 268 -15.25 6.27 19.67
CA SER A 268 -14.38 6.68 18.57
C SER A 268 -15.23 6.95 17.31
N HIS A 269 -15.04 8.10 16.68
CA HIS A 269 -15.73 8.50 15.46
C HIS A 269 -14.73 8.72 14.32
N LEU A 270 -15.01 8.10 13.15
CA LEU A 270 -14.25 8.33 11.93
C LEU A 270 -14.84 9.55 11.23
N ILE A 271 -13.98 10.53 10.93
CA ILE A 271 -14.34 11.77 10.22
C ILE A 271 -13.34 12.03 9.08
N GLU A 272 -13.81 12.64 8.00
CA GLU A 272 -12.95 13.11 6.91
C GLU A 272 -12.46 14.55 7.16
N GLY A 273 -13.18 15.32 7.99
CA GLY A 273 -12.82 16.69 8.29
C GLY A 273 -13.70 17.31 9.39
N PRO A 274 -13.46 18.61 9.72
CA PRO A 274 -14.11 19.26 10.85
C PRO A 274 -15.64 19.35 10.72
N THR A 275 -16.17 19.45 9.50
CA THR A 275 -17.62 19.60 9.27
C THR A 275 -18.44 18.35 9.62
N GLU A 276 -17.81 17.20 9.84
CA GLU A 276 -18.48 15.97 10.27
C GLU A 276 -18.55 15.85 11.81
N ILE A 277 -17.92 16.78 12.54
CA ILE A 277 -17.89 16.77 14.02
C ILE A 277 -19.27 17.20 14.54
N GLN A 278 -19.86 16.42 15.44
CA GLN A 278 -21.16 16.66 16.02
C GLN A 278 -21.01 17.06 17.48
N ARG A 279 -21.74 18.09 17.91
CA ARG A 279 -21.66 18.65 19.27
C ARG A 279 -22.10 17.64 20.34
N GLU A 280 -23.02 16.78 20.01
CA GLU A 280 -23.60 15.75 20.90
C GLU A 280 -22.57 14.72 21.36
N TRP A 281 -21.49 14.53 20.60
CA TRP A 281 -20.43 13.58 20.98
C TRP A 281 -19.66 14.01 22.22
N PHE A 282 -19.70 15.31 22.56
CA PHE A 282 -18.90 15.89 23.64
C PHE A 282 -19.61 15.91 25.00
N GLU A 283 -20.81 15.35 25.11
CA GLU A 283 -21.52 15.23 26.36
C GLU A 283 -20.75 14.36 27.36
N ASN A 284 -20.50 14.90 28.56
CA ASN A 284 -19.72 14.24 29.63
C ASN A 284 -18.31 13.81 29.18
N VAL A 285 -17.62 14.62 28.37
CA VAL A 285 -16.26 14.41 27.88
C VAL A 285 -15.31 15.42 28.54
N GLU A 286 -14.27 14.91 29.20
CA GLU A 286 -13.19 15.73 29.76
C GLU A 286 -11.96 15.74 28.85
N THR A 287 -11.72 14.64 28.14
CA THR A 287 -10.54 14.45 27.28
C THR A 287 -10.93 13.98 25.87
N VAL A 288 -10.39 14.65 24.86
CA VAL A 288 -10.57 14.31 23.43
C VAL A 288 -9.23 13.99 22.80
N GLY A 289 -9.11 12.81 22.23
CA GLY A 289 -7.98 12.41 21.39
C GLY A 289 -8.29 12.64 19.92
N ILE A 290 -7.38 13.27 19.18
CA ILE A 290 -7.44 13.38 17.73
C ILE A 290 -6.28 12.60 17.14
N CYS A 291 -6.56 11.63 16.31
CA CYS A 291 -5.56 10.81 15.63
C CYS A 291 -5.92 10.57 14.17
N GLY A 292 -5.04 9.94 13.41
CA GLY A 292 -5.30 9.73 12.00
C GLY A 292 -4.40 8.67 11.36
N ALA A 293 -4.72 8.35 10.11
CA ALA A 293 -4.00 7.41 9.28
C ALA A 293 -2.66 7.98 8.77
N THR A 294 -1.83 7.11 8.16
CA THR A 294 -0.60 7.51 7.47
C THR A 294 -0.84 8.34 6.20
N SER A 295 -2.12 8.52 5.82
CA SER A 295 -2.59 9.36 4.73
C SER A 295 -3.28 10.64 5.20
N THR A 296 -3.28 10.92 6.51
CA THR A 296 -3.93 12.10 7.11
C THR A 296 -2.92 13.22 7.30
N PRO A 297 -3.13 14.42 6.73
CA PRO A 297 -2.24 15.55 6.96
C PRO A 297 -2.39 16.10 8.38
N LYS A 298 -1.30 16.57 8.96
CA LYS A 298 -1.30 17.15 10.31
C LYS A 298 -2.20 18.38 10.42
N TRP A 299 -2.17 19.25 9.39
CA TRP A 299 -3.00 20.45 9.35
C TRP A 299 -4.50 20.17 9.47
N LEU A 300 -4.97 19.03 8.94
CA LEU A 300 -6.38 18.64 9.00
C LEU A 300 -6.80 18.23 10.43
N MET A 301 -5.91 17.54 11.15
CA MET A 301 -6.13 17.23 12.57
C MET A 301 -6.12 18.51 13.43
N GLU A 302 -5.25 19.46 13.11
CA GLU A 302 -5.21 20.78 13.74
C GLU A 302 -6.49 21.57 13.48
N GLN A 303 -7.01 21.57 12.25
CA GLN A 303 -8.31 22.19 11.94
C GLN A 303 -9.46 21.53 12.70
N CYS A 304 -9.46 20.22 12.87
CA CYS A 304 -10.47 19.54 13.69
C CYS A 304 -10.39 20.01 15.15
N ARG A 305 -9.19 20.13 15.73
CA ARG A 305 -8.98 20.68 17.09
C ARG A 305 -9.54 22.11 17.20
N ASP A 306 -9.19 22.97 16.26
CA ASP A 306 -9.57 24.38 16.29
C ASP A 306 -11.09 24.52 16.11
N TYR A 307 -11.71 23.70 15.27
CA TYR A 307 -13.16 23.65 15.12
C TYR A 307 -13.88 23.25 16.41
N ILE A 308 -13.39 22.23 17.12
CA ILE A 308 -13.96 21.82 18.42
C ILE A 308 -13.91 22.99 19.42
N THR A 309 -12.82 23.75 19.44
CA THR A 309 -12.67 24.90 20.33
C THR A 309 -13.68 26.01 20.04
N THR A 310 -14.15 26.12 18.81
CA THR A 310 -15.19 27.09 18.43
C THR A 310 -16.62 26.57 18.57
N LEU A 311 -16.80 25.24 18.56
CA LEU A 311 -18.10 24.58 18.65
C LEU A 311 -18.63 24.52 20.08
N LEU A 312 -17.72 24.48 21.06
CA LEU A 312 -18.02 24.32 22.50
C LEU A 312 -17.82 25.59 23.28
#